data_952b2cf4d7e0af20593d0653c90eae50
#
_entry.id   952b2cf4d7e0af20593d0653c90eae50
#
_cell.length_a   1.000
_cell.length_b   1.000
_cell.length_c   1.000
_cell.angle_alpha   90.00
_cell.angle_beta   90.00
_cell.angle_gamma   90.00
#
_symmetry.space_group_name_H-M   'P 1'
#
loop_
_entity.id
_entity.type
_entity.pdbx_description
1 polymer ?
#
loop_
_entity_poly.entity_id
_entity_poly.type
_entity_poly.pdbx_seq_one_letter_code
_entity_poly.pdbx_strand_id
1 'polypeptide(L)'
;MKSNVVIQKKNEVYLTVQCEPHVSHELADKFTFEVPAAKFMSAYKKRYWDGKIKLFSPATGEVYVGLLPYIVAFCQEKGYEVIHRDNEFYGLPSEVDEFVTPQGIGDYVKTLNLPHKVRDYQYKGIYEALRHKRKLLLSPTGSGKSLMIYALTRFWTLKNLKTLIVVPTTSLVEQMYQDFKEYGWNVKEHCHRVRGGIEPATDKDVTITTWQSVYKLPRQYFADFGAIIGDEAHLFKAKSLTSIMNKLYDCKYRVGFTGTLDGTETNRLVLEGVFGTVNKVTKTETLIRDGHLSKFQIKVLILKHKRKPFDTYQEEMDYLVEHENRNKFIRNLVCDLSGNTLVLFNYVERHGMPLFELINSKVGDNRKVFLVHGGIDTEDRELARQIAETTTDSIIVASYGTFSTGINIRNLHNVVFASPSKSKIRNLQSIGRVLRTGANKTKATLYDIADDMSKGNKNNYTLNHLVERVKIYNEENFDYEFIDVPIRESNG
;
A
#
# COMPACT_ATOMS: atom_id res chain seq x y z
N MET A 1 -45.19 4.45 11.50
CA MET A 1 -44.79 3.56 10.38
C MET A 1 -43.27 3.53 10.35
N LYS A 2 -42.66 2.39 10.10
CA LYS A 2 -41.21 2.36 9.88
C LYS A 2 -40.91 2.93 8.51
N SER A 3 -39.94 3.84 8.41
CA SER A 3 -39.52 4.37 7.11
C SER A 3 -38.84 3.29 6.29
N ASN A 4 -39.22 3.16 5.03
CA ASN A 4 -38.69 2.16 4.12
C ASN A 4 -37.52 2.74 3.32
N VAL A 5 -36.45 1.97 3.17
CA VAL A 5 -35.27 2.27 2.36
C VAL A 5 -35.18 1.23 1.24
N VAL A 6 -35.55 1.65 0.04
CA VAL A 6 -35.55 0.78 -1.15
C VAL A 6 -34.22 0.91 -1.86
N ILE A 7 -33.50 -0.19 -2.00
CA ILE A 7 -32.19 -0.26 -2.65
C ILE A 7 -32.35 -0.98 -3.99
N GLN A 8 -31.80 -0.41 -5.04
CA GLN A 8 -31.79 -1.00 -6.38
C GLN A 8 -30.37 -0.88 -6.98
N LYS A 9 -29.91 -1.93 -7.62
CA LYS A 9 -28.64 -1.90 -8.35
C LYS A 9 -28.82 -1.16 -9.67
N LYS A 10 -28.06 -0.08 -9.88
CA LYS A 10 -28.05 0.70 -11.13
C LYS A 10 -27.07 0.08 -12.15
N ASN A 11 -25.89 -0.30 -11.69
CA ASN A 11 -24.82 -0.95 -12.46
C ASN A 11 -23.75 -1.48 -11.49
N GLU A 12 -22.60 -1.96 -11.98
CA GLU A 12 -21.56 -2.46 -11.10
C GLU A 12 -20.80 -1.36 -10.31
N VAL A 13 -21.12 -0.09 -10.52
CA VAL A 13 -20.54 1.04 -9.77
C VAL A 13 -21.48 1.53 -8.68
N TYR A 14 -22.77 1.74 -9.03
CA TYR A 14 -23.74 2.46 -8.21
C TYR A 14 -24.97 1.64 -7.87
N LEU A 15 -25.40 1.83 -6.63
CA LEU A 15 -26.77 1.58 -6.19
C LEU A 15 -27.56 2.89 -6.23
N THR A 16 -28.87 2.80 -6.38
CA THR A 16 -29.82 3.87 -6.07
C THR A 16 -30.58 3.52 -4.80
N VAL A 17 -30.67 4.49 -3.91
CA VAL A 17 -31.39 4.41 -2.63
C VAL A 17 -32.57 5.35 -2.68
N GLN A 18 -33.79 4.82 -2.60
CA GLN A 18 -35.02 5.58 -2.54
C GLN A 18 -35.57 5.51 -1.11
N CYS A 19 -35.72 6.65 -0.48
CA CYS A 19 -36.18 6.78 0.89
C CYS A 19 -36.83 8.16 1.11
N GLU A 20 -37.41 8.35 2.28
CA GLU A 20 -37.96 9.64 2.70
C GLU A 20 -36.86 10.71 2.82
N PRO A 21 -37.17 12.02 2.64
CA PRO A 21 -36.16 13.10 2.62
C PRO A 21 -35.30 13.14 3.87
N HIS A 22 -35.86 12.94 5.07
CA HIS A 22 -35.09 12.95 6.32
C HIS A 22 -34.07 11.81 6.36
N VAL A 23 -34.41 10.60 5.93
CA VAL A 23 -33.48 9.45 5.84
C VAL A 23 -32.38 9.74 4.81
N SER A 24 -32.73 10.36 3.68
CA SER A 24 -31.74 10.77 2.66
C SER A 24 -30.74 11.78 3.21
N HIS A 25 -31.17 12.72 4.03
CA HIS A 25 -30.26 13.66 4.72
C HIS A 25 -29.37 12.96 5.73
N GLU A 26 -29.90 12.06 6.55
CA GLU A 26 -29.09 11.29 7.50
C GLU A 26 -28.06 10.42 6.82
N LEU A 27 -28.40 9.79 5.69
CA LEU A 27 -27.43 9.04 4.86
C LEU A 27 -26.37 9.98 4.28
N ALA A 28 -26.76 11.17 3.81
CA ALA A 28 -25.79 12.15 3.30
C ALA A 28 -24.80 12.59 4.39
N ASP A 29 -25.28 12.83 5.60
CA ASP A 29 -24.41 13.18 6.73
C ASP A 29 -23.48 12.02 7.10
N LYS A 30 -24.00 10.78 7.16
CA LYS A 30 -23.22 9.56 7.45
C LYS A 30 -22.09 9.32 6.44
N PHE A 31 -22.33 9.62 5.17
CA PHE A 31 -21.39 9.39 4.07
C PHE A 31 -20.68 10.65 3.57
N THR A 32 -20.62 11.71 4.40
CA THR A 32 -19.87 12.93 4.13
C THR A 32 -18.71 13.05 5.13
N PHE A 33 -17.50 13.16 4.63
CA PHE A 33 -16.26 13.19 5.43
C PHE A 33 -15.42 14.41 5.12
N GLU A 34 -14.85 15.03 6.15
CA GLU A 34 -13.86 16.08 5.99
C GLU A 34 -12.51 15.49 5.58
N VAL A 35 -11.90 16.06 4.56
CA VAL A 35 -10.55 15.64 4.14
C VAL A 35 -9.52 16.26 5.08
N PRO A 36 -8.65 15.45 5.73
CA PRO A 36 -7.59 15.97 6.57
C PRO A 36 -6.75 17.01 5.82
N ALA A 37 -6.46 18.13 6.49
CA ALA A 37 -5.68 19.22 5.90
C ALA A 37 -6.27 19.88 4.62
N ALA A 38 -7.55 19.71 4.33
CA ALA A 38 -8.24 20.34 3.20
C ALA A 38 -8.00 21.86 3.13
N LYS A 39 -7.96 22.53 4.28
CA LYS A 39 -7.72 23.99 4.40
C LYS A 39 -6.42 24.47 3.76
N PHE A 40 -5.42 23.59 3.60
CA PHE A 40 -4.14 23.88 2.96
C PHE A 40 -4.15 23.62 1.45
N MET A 41 -5.17 22.96 0.93
CA MET A 41 -5.26 22.61 -0.50
C MET A 41 -5.71 23.81 -1.34
N SER A 42 -5.12 23.96 -2.53
CA SER A 42 -5.42 25.06 -3.45
C SER A 42 -6.91 25.12 -3.85
N ALA A 43 -7.55 23.98 -4.09
CA ALA A 43 -8.97 23.92 -4.44
C ALA A 43 -9.89 24.44 -3.32
N TYR A 44 -9.56 24.18 -2.06
CA TYR A 44 -10.27 24.71 -0.90
C TYR A 44 -10.03 26.22 -0.76
N LYS A 45 -8.77 26.66 -0.83
CA LYS A 45 -8.41 28.09 -0.73
C LYS A 45 -9.09 28.93 -1.82
N LYS A 46 -9.23 28.37 -3.02
CA LYS A 46 -9.93 29.00 -4.16
C LYS A 46 -11.44 28.82 -4.14
N ARG A 47 -12.01 28.22 -3.09
CA ARG A 47 -13.45 27.95 -2.93
C ARG A 47 -14.07 27.10 -4.05
N TYR A 48 -13.28 26.31 -4.80
CA TYR A 48 -13.78 25.37 -5.80
C TYR A 48 -14.26 24.05 -5.18
N TRP A 49 -13.97 23.83 -3.90
CA TRP A 49 -14.31 22.64 -3.17
C TRP A 49 -14.47 22.95 -1.68
N ASP A 50 -15.46 22.31 -1.04
CA ASP A 50 -15.83 22.52 0.37
C ASP A 50 -14.96 21.75 1.39
N GLY A 51 -13.95 21.04 0.92
CA GLY A 51 -13.06 20.22 1.77
C GLY A 51 -13.64 18.87 2.16
N LYS A 52 -14.79 18.47 1.59
CA LYS A 52 -15.49 17.24 1.95
C LYS A 52 -15.54 16.26 0.78
N ILE A 53 -15.55 14.98 1.12
CA ILE A 53 -15.87 13.88 0.20
C ILE A 53 -17.27 13.40 0.54
N LYS A 54 -18.15 13.36 -0.46
CA LYS A 54 -19.52 12.91 -0.35
C LYS A 54 -19.67 11.61 -1.13
N LEU A 55 -19.96 10.52 -0.43
CA LEU A 55 -20.07 9.17 -1.01
C LEU A 55 -21.53 8.78 -1.29
N PHE A 56 -22.50 9.55 -0.81
CA PHE A 56 -23.93 9.45 -1.11
C PHE A 56 -24.41 10.77 -1.68
N SER A 57 -25.23 10.71 -2.73
CA SER A 57 -25.86 11.87 -3.38
C SER A 57 -27.35 11.95 -3.01
N PRO A 58 -27.78 12.90 -2.17
CA PRO A 58 -29.21 13.05 -1.84
C PRO A 58 -30.08 13.36 -3.05
N ALA A 59 -29.52 14.06 -4.06
CA ALA A 59 -30.25 14.46 -5.24
C ALA A 59 -30.58 13.29 -6.19
N THR A 60 -29.71 12.30 -6.28
CA THR A 60 -29.86 11.14 -7.18
C THR A 60 -30.11 9.84 -6.45
N GLY A 61 -29.93 9.80 -5.12
CA GLY A 61 -29.93 8.57 -4.32
C GLY A 61 -28.73 7.65 -4.59
N GLU A 62 -27.72 8.10 -5.34
CA GLU A 62 -26.62 7.25 -5.76
C GLU A 62 -25.56 7.08 -4.64
N VAL A 63 -25.07 5.84 -4.54
CA VAL A 63 -23.98 5.44 -3.65
C VAL A 63 -23.20 4.29 -4.28
N TYR A 64 -21.92 4.15 -3.95
CA TYR A 64 -21.12 3.02 -4.44
C TYR A 64 -21.65 1.67 -3.94
N VAL A 65 -21.69 0.67 -4.83
CA VAL A 65 -22.16 -0.69 -4.49
C VAL A 65 -21.41 -1.29 -3.31
N GLY A 66 -20.11 -1.06 -3.19
CA GLY A 66 -19.29 -1.59 -2.10
C GLY A 66 -19.66 -1.06 -0.70
N LEU A 67 -20.45 0.01 -0.62
CA LEU A 67 -20.94 0.59 0.65
C LEU A 67 -22.29 -0.01 1.10
N LEU A 68 -22.88 -0.93 0.35
CA LEU A 68 -24.14 -1.59 0.72
C LEU A 68 -24.18 -2.10 2.17
N PRO A 69 -23.15 -2.81 2.70
CA PRO A 69 -23.19 -3.28 4.08
C PRO A 69 -23.29 -2.15 5.11
N TYR A 70 -22.69 -1.00 4.83
CA TYR A 70 -22.77 0.18 5.70
C TYR A 70 -24.15 0.83 5.69
N ILE A 71 -24.83 0.84 4.53
CA ILE A 71 -26.20 1.33 4.42
C ILE A 71 -27.14 0.43 5.20
N VAL A 72 -27.02 -0.89 5.02
CA VAL A 72 -27.84 -1.88 5.73
C VAL A 72 -27.63 -1.76 7.23
N ALA A 73 -26.38 -1.68 7.70
CA ALA A 73 -26.08 -1.52 9.13
C ALA A 73 -26.66 -0.20 9.69
N PHE A 74 -26.54 0.89 8.96
CA PHE A 74 -27.14 2.18 9.34
C PHE A 74 -28.67 2.09 9.47
N CYS A 75 -29.33 1.49 8.48
CA CYS A 75 -30.79 1.31 8.52
C CYS A 75 -31.23 0.44 9.71
N GLN A 76 -30.47 -0.63 10.01
CA GLN A 76 -30.73 -1.50 11.17
C GLN A 76 -30.58 -0.71 12.48
N GLU A 77 -29.52 0.08 12.63
CA GLU A 77 -29.28 0.92 13.80
C GLU A 77 -30.44 1.93 14.04
N LYS A 78 -30.94 2.52 12.96
CA LYS A 78 -32.04 3.50 12.99
C LYS A 78 -33.44 2.88 13.00
N GLY A 79 -33.56 1.57 12.83
CA GLY A 79 -34.84 0.86 12.77
C GLY A 79 -35.60 1.04 11.46
N TYR A 80 -34.92 1.46 10.39
CA TYR A 80 -35.49 1.53 9.05
C TYR A 80 -35.57 0.15 8.39
N GLU A 81 -36.59 -0.08 7.58
CA GLU A 81 -36.77 -1.33 6.84
C GLU A 81 -36.05 -1.25 5.49
N VAL A 82 -35.14 -2.20 5.22
CA VAL A 82 -34.41 -2.28 3.95
C VAL A 82 -35.11 -3.23 3.01
N ILE A 83 -35.42 -2.74 1.81
CA ILE A 83 -36.07 -3.52 0.72
C ILE A 83 -35.11 -3.53 -0.46
N HIS A 84 -34.60 -4.72 -0.83
CA HIS A 84 -33.85 -4.90 -2.08
C HIS A 84 -34.82 -5.12 -3.23
N ARG A 85 -34.71 -4.29 -4.27
CA ARG A 85 -35.51 -4.43 -5.48
C ARG A 85 -34.95 -5.49 -6.35
N ASP A 86 -34.81 -6.14 -7.05
CA ASP A 86 -34.23 -7.08 -8.00
C ASP A 86 -33.45 -8.25 -7.35
N ASN A 87 -33.41 -9.37 -8.05
CA ASN A 87 -32.62 -10.55 -7.70
C ASN A 87 -31.18 -10.46 -8.21
N GLU A 88 -30.63 -9.26 -8.37
CA GLU A 88 -29.28 -9.08 -8.87
C GLU A 88 -28.24 -9.17 -7.75
N PHE A 89 -27.01 -9.56 -8.11
CA PHE A 89 -25.91 -9.65 -7.16
C PHE A 89 -25.45 -8.28 -6.67
N TYR A 90 -25.63 -8.02 -5.37
CA TYR A 90 -25.22 -6.77 -4.70
C TYR A 90 -23.89 -6.87 -3.95
N GLY A 91 -23.08 -7.91 -4.17
CA GLY A 91 -21.87 -8.18 -3.40
C GLY A 91 -22.16 -8.89 -2.07
N LEU A 92 -23.32 -9.53 -1.92
CA LEU A 92 -23.69 -10.29 -0.75
C LEU A 92 -23.26 -11.75 -0.87
N PRO A 93 -22.86 -12.41 0.27
CA PRO A 93 -22.39 -13.80 0.25
C PRO A 93 -23.42 -14.84 -0.23
N SER A 94 -24.71 -14.52 -0.15
CA SER A 94 -25.81 -15.42 -0.56
C SER A 94 -25.92 -15.61 -2.07
N GLU A 95 -25.35 -14.71 -2.88
CA GLU A 95 -25.50 -14.71 -4.33
C GLU A 95 -24.20 -15.18 -5.02
N VAL A 96 -23.83 -16.43 -4.79
CA VAL A 96 -22.54 -16.99 -5.20
C VAL A 96 -22.69 -17.99 -6.31
N ASP A 97 -21.69 -18.03 -7.21
CA ASP A 97 -21.49 -19.10 -8.19
C ASP A 97 -21.30 -20.44 -7.42
N GLU A 98 -22.08 -21.47 -7.76
CA GLU A 98 -22.08 -22.80 -7.10
C GLU A 98 -20.69 -23.45 -7.09
N PHE A 99 -19.85 -23.15 -8.08
CA PHE A 99 -18.48 -23.66 -8.15
C PHE A 99 -17.50 -22.97 -7.18
N VAL A 100 -17.87 -21.82 -6.61
CA VAL A 100 -17.02 -21.09 -5.67
C VAL A 100 -17.24 -21.59 -4.25
N THR A 101 -16.68 -22.74 -3.97
CA THR A 101 -16.61 -23.37 -2.64
C THR A 101 -15.16 -23.49 -2.19
N PRO A 102 -14.86 -23.63 -0.89
CA PRO A 102 -13.49 -23.86 -0.43
C PRO A 102 -12.82 -25.05 -1.12
N GLN A 103 -13.54 -26.15 -1.31
CA GLN A 103 -13.05 -27.33 -2.02
C GLN A 103 -12.82 -27.04 -3.51
N GLY A 104 -13.79 -26.42 -4.19
CA GLY A 104 -13.67 -26.08 -5.62
C GLY A 104 -12.50 -25.13 -5.90
N ILE A 105 -12.24 -24.14 -5.03
CA ILE A 105 -11.06 -23.29 -5.13
C ILE A 105 -9.77 -24.08 -4.88
N GLY A 106 -9.77 -25.00 -3.92
CA GLY A 106 -8.64 -25.89 -3.68
C GLY A 106 -8.28 -26.72 -4.91
N ASP A 107 -9.27 -27.32 -5.55
CA ASP A 107 -9.08 -28.14 -6.76
C ASP A 107 -8.68 -27.29 -7.96
N TYR A 108 -9.31 -26.12 -8.14
CA TYR A 108 -8.91 -25.17 -9.16
C TYR A 108 -7.43 -24.75 -9.05
N VAL A 109 -6.99 -24.36 -7.85
CA VAL A 109 -5.60 -23.91 -7.63
C VAL A 109 -4.60 -25.03 -7.92
N LYS A 110 -4.94 -26.30 -7.66
CA LYS A 110 -4.09 -27.44 -8.05
C LYS A 110 -3.89 -27.53 -9.56
N THR A 111 -4.90 -27.19 -10.36
CA THR A 111 -4.79 -27.21 -11.84
C THR A 111 -3.82 -26.18 -12.39
N LEU A 112 -3.47 -25.14 -11.61
CA LEU A 112 -2.53 -24.11 -12.04
C LEU A 112 -1.07 -24.58 -12.08
N ASN A 113 -0.74 -25.75 -11.48
CA ASN A 113 0.60 -26.32 -11.41
C ASN A 113 1.69 -25.31 -10.99
N LEU A 114 1.39 -24.55 -9.92
CA LEU A 114 2.25 -23.47 -9.45
C LEU A 114 3.59 -23.98 -8.94
N PRO A 115 4.72 -23.28 -9.17
CA PRO A 115 6.04 -23.66 -8.69
C PRO A 115 6.19 -23.56 -7.16
N HIS A 116 5.24 -22.90 -6.51
CA HIS A 116 5.22 -22.69 -5.06
C HIS A 116 3.95 -23.26 -4.46
N LYS A 117 4.07 -23.84 -3.25
CA LYS A 117 2.92 -24.27 -2.48
C LYS A 117 2.08 -23.05 -2.08
N VAL A 118 0.81 -23.06 -2.44
CA VAL A 118 -0.16 -22.05 -2.01
C VAL A 118 -0.44 -22.24 -0.52
N ARG A 119 -0.51 -21.16 0.23
CA ARG A 119 -0.69 -21.14 1.69
C ARG A 119 -2.18 -20.99 2.02
N ASP A 120 -2.58 -21.49 3.18
CA ASP A 120 -4.00 -21.51 3.59
C ASP A 120 -4.67 -20.13 3.54
N TYR A 121 -3.99 -19.09 4.00
CA TYR A 121 -4.52 -17.74 3.94
C TYR A 121 -4.64 -17.20 2.51
N GLN A 122 -3.79 -17.67 1.56
CA GLN A 122 -3.89 -17.30 0.14
C GLN A 122 -5.13 -17.97 -0.48
N TYR A 123 -5.38 -19.25 -0.20
CA TYR A 123 -6.62 -19.94 -0.59
C TYR A 123 -7.85 -19.16 -0.08
N LYS A 124 -7.84 -18.78 1.20
CA LYS A 124 -8.91 -18.00 1.80
C LYS A 124 -9.09 -16.65 1.10
N GLY A 125 -8.00 -15.95 0.79
CA GLY A 125 -8.05 -14.66 0.07
C GLY A 125 -8.64 -14.80 -1.34
N ILE A 126 -8.24 -15.84 -2.09
CA ILE A 126 -8.78 -16.15 -3.42
C ILE A 126 -10.28 -16.48 -3.31
N TYR A 127 -10.65 -17.34 -2.37
CA TYR A 127 -12.05 -17.72 -2.12
C TYR A 127 -12.92 -16.50 -1.80
N GLU A 128 -12.50 -15.65 -0.85
CA GLU A 128 -13.22 -14.44 -0.47
C GLU A 128 -13.43 -13.48 -1.66
N ALA A 129 -12.39 -13.31 -2.50
CA ALA A 129 -12.47 -12.46 -3.67
C ALA A 129 -13.48 -13.00 -4.71
N LEU A 130 -13.45 -14.28 -4.99
CA LEU A 130 -14.36 -14.92 -5.96
C LEU A 130 -15.78 -15.02 -5.42
N ARG A 131 -15.94 -15.37 -4.14
CA ARG A 131 -17.26 -15.49 -3.48
C ARG A 131 -18.02 -14.18 -3.47
N HIS A 132 -17.36 -13.09 -3.11
CA HIS A 132 -18.00 -11.78 -2.99
C HIS A 132 -17.97 -10.95 -4.28
N LYS A 133 -17.21 -11.39 -5.31
CA LYS A 133 -16.96 -10.66 -6.59
C LYS A 133 -16.32 -9.30 -6.41
N ARG A 134 -16.43 -8.67 -5.22
CA ARG A 134 -15.79 -7.41 -4.86
C ARG A 134 -15.26 -7.46 -3.43
N LYS A 135 -13.95 -7.22 -3.27
CA LYS A 135 -13.25 -7.21 -1.97
C LYS A 135 -12.02 -6.33 -2.00
N LEU A 136 -11.74 -5.69 -0.88
CA LEU A 136 -10.46 -5.06 -0.60
C LEU A 136 -9.65 -5.99 0.30
N LEU A 137 -8.65 -6.66 -0.26
CA LEU A 137 -7.81 -7.62 0.44
C LEU A 137 -6.62 -6.92 1.11
N LEU A 138 -6.64 -6.87 2.45
CA LEU A 138 -5.51 -6.36 3.22
C LEU A 138 -4.50 -7.48 3.42
N SER A 139 -3.40 -7.40 2.67
CA SER A 139 -2.40 -8.45 2.53
C SER A 139 -1.00 -7.83 2.67
N PRO A 140 -0.30 -8.04 3.78
CA PRO A 140 0.98 -7.39 4.04
C PRO A 140 2.05 -7.77 3.02
N THR A 141 3.13 -7.01 2.99
CA THR A 141 4.29 -7.31 2.14
C THR A 141 4.86 -8.69 2.49
N GLY A 142 5.18 -9.49 1.46
CA GLY A 142 5.68 -10.87 1.65
C GLY A 142 4.59 -11.94 1.83
N SER A 143 3.32 -11.57 1.83
CA SER A 143 2.20 -12.52 1.88
C SER A 143 1.95 -13.27 0.56
N GLY A 144 2.61 -12.87 -0.53
CA GLY A 144 2.42 -13.46 -1.86
C GLY A 144 1.20 -12.93 -2.60
N LYS A 145 0.98 -11.61 -2.56
CA LYS A 145 -0.09 -10.91 -3.30
C LYS A 145 -0.10 -11.28 -4.79
N SER A 146 1.06 -11.27 -5.47
CA SER A 146 1.15 -11.55 -6.90
C SER A 146 0.65 -12.95 -7.27
N LEU A 147 0.84 -13.95 -6.40
CA LEU A 147 0.31 -15.30 -6.61
C LEU A 147 -1.23 -15.33 -6.52
N MET A 148 -1.82 -14.61 -5.55
CA MET A 148 -3.28 -14.49 -5.46
C MET A 148 -3.85 -13.74 -6.67
N ILE A 149 -3.20 -12.65 -7.09
CA ILE A 149 -3.55 -11.89 -8.30
C ILE A 149 -3.51 -12.81 -9.54
N TYR A 150 -2.44 -13.59 -9.68
CA TYR A 150 -2.30 -14.57 -10.75
C TYR A 150 -3.46 -15.59 -10.74
N ALA A 151 -3.73 -16.22 -9.62
CA ALA A 151 -4.79 -17.21 -9.51
C ALA A 151 -6.18 -16.63 -9.86
N LEU A 152 -6.50 -15.43 -9.38
CA LEU A 152 -7.74 -14.74 -9.73
C LEU A 152 -7.80 -14.44 -11.23
N THR A 153 -6.73 -13.91 -11.81
CA THR A 153 -6.65 -13.59 -13.23
C THR A 153 -6.85 -14.83 -14.09
N ARG A 154 -6.18 -15.95 -13.77
CA ARG A 154 -6.35 -17.23 -14.46
C ARG A 154 -7.78 -17.77 -14.38
N PHE A 155 -8.44 -17.63 -13.21
CA PHE A 155 -9.82 -18.02 -13.04
C PHE A 155 -10.75 -17.24 -13.98
N TRP A 156 -10.56 -15.93 -14.10
CA TRP A 156 -11.38 -15.10 -14.98
C TRP A 156 -11.09 -15.34 -16.45
N THR A 157 -9.83 -15.59 -16.83
CA THR A 157 -9.49 -16.00 -18.20
C THR A 157 -10.18 -17.31 -18.60
N LEU A 158 -10.28 -18.29 -17.69
CA LEU A 158 -11.05 -19.53 -17.93
C LEU A 158 -12.57 -19.29 -18.09
N LYS A 159 -13.07 -18.18 -17.55
CA LYS A 159 -14.47 -17.73 -17.73
C LYS A 159 -14.63 -16.79 -18.94
N ASN A 160 -13.62 -16.64 -19.79
CA ASN A 160 -13.57 -15.72 -20.94
C ASN A 160 -13.82 -14.24 -20.55
N LEU A 161 -13.36 -13.84 -19.35
CA LEU A 161 -13.46 -12.47 -18.88
C LEU A 161 -12.12 -11.75 -19.07
N LYS A 162 -12.14 -10.62 -19.79
CA LYS A 162 -10.98 -9.72 -19.85
C LYS A 162 -10.71 -9.09 -18.48
N THR A 163 -9.42 -9.08 -18.09
CA THR A 163 -8.97 -8.56 -16.79
C THR A 163 -8.10 -7.33 -16.95
N LEU A 164 -8.41 -6.27 -16.22
CA LEU A 164 -7.59 -5.08 -16.07
C LEU A 164 -6.83 -5.12 -14.74
N ILE A 165 -5.50 -5.13 -14.79
CA ILE A 165 -4.64 -5.04 -13.59
C ILE A 165 -3.99 -3.68 -13.57
N VAL A 166 -4.30 -2.89 -12.53
CA VAL A 166 -3.79 -1.52 -12.36
C VAL A 166 -2.80 -1.50 -11.20
N VAL A 167 -1.58 -1.03 -11.50
CA VAL A 167 -0.48 -0.94 -10.53
C VAL A 167 0.06 0.50 -10.45
N PRO A 168 0.76 0.89 -9.38
CA PRO A 168 1.22 2.28 -9.20
C PRO A 168 2.32 2.73 -10.15
N THR A 169 3.23 1.83 -10.58
CA THR A 169 4.45 2.18 -11.31
C THR A 169 4.71 1.23 -12.47
N THR A 170 5.46 1.71 -13.46
CA THR A 170 5.88 0.90 -14.61
C THR A 170 6.76 -0.29 -14.22
N SER A 171 7.59 -0.14 -13.17
CA SER A 171 8.39 -1.25 -12.63
C SER A 171 7.51 -2.38 -12.10
N LEU A 172 6.36 -2.07 -11.48
CA LEU A 172 5.41 -3.08 -11.02
C LEU A 172 4.64 -3.72 -12.18
N VAL A 173 4.43 -3.03 -13.30
CA VAL A 173 3.90 -3.64 -14.53
C VAL A 173 4.82 -4.75 -15.02
N GLU A 174 6.13 -4.47 -15.11
CA GLU A 174 7.12 -5.45 -15.54
C GLU A 174 7.27 -6.59 -14.53
N GLN A 175 7.29 -6.28 -13.23
CA GLN A 175 7.37 -7.30 -12.18
C GLN A 175 6.16 -8.24 -12.23
N MET A 176 4.94 -7.73 -12.33
CA MET A 176 3.72 -8.55 -12.40
C MET A 176 3.76 -9.47 -13.63
N TYR A 177 4.21 -8.98 -14.76
CA TYR A 177 4.36 -9.75 -15.96
C TYR A 177 5.41 -10.88 -15.83
N GLN A 178 6.55 -10.60 -15.18
CA GLN A 178 7.58 -11.61 -14.90
C GLN A 178 7.09 -12.63 -13.87
N ASP A 179 6.43 -12.20 -12.81
CA ASP A 179 5.84 -13.12 -11.82
C ASP A 179 4.87 -14.10 -12.50
N PHE A 180 4.01 -13.64 -13.41
CA PHE A 180 3.09 -14.49 -14.16
C PHE A 180 3.80 -15.50 -15.08
N LYS A 181 4.90 -15.07 -15.69
CA LYS A 181 5.76 -15.94 -16.48
C LYS A 181 6.43 -17.01 -15.61
N GLU A 182 6.94 -16.62 -14.44
CA GLU A 182 7.55 -17.55 -13.47
C GLU A 182 6.54 -18.56 -12.92
N TYR A 183 5.25 -18.19 -12.83
CA TYR A 183 4.17 -19.11 -12.47
C TYR A 183 3.75 -20.05 -13.60
N GLY A 184 4.45 -20.04 -14.73
CA GLY A 184 4.28 -20.99 -15.83
C GLY A 184 3.26 -20.59 -16.89
N TRP A 185 2.83 -19.31 -16.94
CA TRP A 185 1.89 -18.87 -17.98
C TRP A 185 2.55 -18.35 -19.25
N ASN A 186 1.93 -18.61 -20.40
CA ASN A 186 2.34 -17.98 -21.67
C ASN A 186 1.92 -16.51 -21.72
N VAL A 187 2.64 -15.66 -20.96
CA VAL A 187 2.32 -14.23 -20.84
C VAL A 187 2.42 -13.47 -22.17
N LYS A 188 3.19 -13.98 -23.15
CA LYS A 188 3.27 -13.34 -24.48
C LYS A 188 1.95 -13.43 -25.24
N GLU A 189 1.22 -14.49 -25.05
CA GLU A 189 -0.09 -14.72 -25.66
C GLU A 189 -1.20 -13.96 -24.92
N HIS A 190 -1.24 -14.07 -23.60
CA HIS A 190 -2.37 -13.63 -22.80
C HIS A 190 -2.27 -12.22 -22.22
N CYS A 191 -1.04 -11.69 -22.01
CA CYS A 191 -0.86 -10.45 -21.26
C CYS A 191 -0.36 -9.29 -22.13
N HIS A 192 -1.02 -8.16 -22.05
CA HIS A 192 -0.63 -6.88 -22.62
C HIS A 192 -0.13 -5.93 -21.55
N ARG A 193 1.03 -5.31 -21.77
CA ARG A 193 1.62 -4.32 -20.84
C ARG A 193 1.46 -2.94 -21.42
N VAL A 194 0.70 -2.09 -20.74
CA VAL A 194 0.49 -0.68 -21.13
C VAL A 194 1.33 0.24 -20.28
N ARG A 195 2.24 0.94 -20.93
CA ARG A 195 3.09 1.99 -20.34
C ARG A 195 3.26 3.12 -21.36
N GLY A 196 3.88 4.24 -20.98
CA GLY A 196 4.01 5.40 -21.85
C GLY A 196 4.42 5.05 -23.30
N GLY A 197 3.62 5.49 -24.27
CA GLY A 197 3.85 5.25 -25.69
C GLY A 197 3.36 3.92 -26.26
N ILE A 198 2.79 3.02 -25.44
CA ILE A 198 2.20 1.76 -25.90
C ILE A 198 0.69 1.92 -26.03
N GLU A 199 0.13 1.45 -27.19
CA GLU A 199 -1.32 1.45 -27.43
C GLU A 199 -2.06 0.66 -26.35
N PRO A 200 -3.06 1.23 -25.67
CA PRO A 200 -3.81 0.55 -24.63
C PRO A 200 -4.76 -0.55 -25.14
N ALA A 201 -5.25 -0.44 -26.38
CA ALA A 201 -6.19 -1.41 -26.94
C ALA A 201 -5.50 -2.74 -27.26
N THR A 202 -6.16 -3.85 -26.96
CA THR A 202 -5.63 -5.19 -27.19
C THR A 202 -6.74 -6.24 -27.21
N ASP A 203 -6.51 -7.32 -27.97
CA ASP A 203 -7.38 -8.51 -27.95
C ASP A 203 -6.99 -9.52 -26.85
N LYS A 204 -5.87 -9.30 -26.16
CA LYS A 204 -5.41 -10.19 -25.10
C LYS A 204 -6.33 -10.19 -23.89
N ASP A 205 -6.30 -11.30 -23.16
CA ASP A 205 -7.17 -11.52 -22.00
C ASP A 205 -6.88 -10.58 -20.82
N VAL A 206 -5.62 -10.15 -20.68
CA VAL A 206 -5.15 -9.38 -19.53
C VAL A 206 -4.39 -8.13 -19.96
N THR A 207 -4.80 -7.00 -19.43
CA THR A 207 -4.06 -5.73 -19.54
C THR A 207 -3.44 -5.39 -18.20
N ILE A 208 -2.10 -5.29 -18.14
CA ILE A 208 -1.36 -4.83 -16.96
C ILE A 208 -0.88 -3.41 -17.23
N THR A 209 -1.28 -2.46 -16.39
CA THR A 209 -1.06 -1.03 -16.67
C THR A 209 -0.87 -0.20 -15.40
N THR A 210 -0.38 1.03 -15.59
CA THR A 210 -0.42 2.04 -14.52
C THR A 210 -1.71 2.87 -14.64
N TRP A 211 -2.18 3.42 -13.51
CA TRP A 211 -3.37 4.28 -13.53
C TRP A 211 -3.15 5.54 -14.41
N GLN A 212 -1.91 6.05 -14.49
CA GLN A 212 -1.54 7.22 -15.31
C GLN A 212 -1.80 6.99 -16.79
N SER A 213 -1.59 5.75 -17.25
CA SER A 213 -1.74 5.38 -18.65
C SER A 213 -3.21 5.32 -19.12
N VAL A 214 -4.15 5.02 -18.20
CA VAL A 214 -5.53 4.69 -18.59
C VAL A 214 -6.62 5.59 -18.00
N TYR A 215 -6.37 6.36 -16.92
CA TYR A 215 -7.44 7.09 -16.22
C TYR A 215 -8.18 8.13 -17.08
N LYS A 216 -7.53 8.65 -18.12
CA LYS A 216 -8.13 9.61 -19.07
C LYS A 216 -8.86 8.97 -20.23
N LEU A 217 -8.71 7.65 -20.45
CA LEU A 217 -9.34 6.96 -21.57
C LEU A 217 -10.86 7.02 -21.46
N PRO A 218 -11.57 7.01 -22.60
CA PRO A 218 -13.03 7.07 -22.62
C PRO A 218 -13.64 5.80 -22.02
N ARG A 219 -14.93 5.88 -21.62
CA ARG A 219 -15.66 4.74 -21.03
C ARG A 219 -15.65 3.50 -21.92
N GLN A 220 -15.72 3.68 -23.23
CA GLN A 220 -15.74 2.56 -24.20
C GLN A 220 -14.53 1.64 -24.05
N TYR A 221 -13.36 2.17 -23.73
CA TYR A 221 -12.15 1.36 -23.47
C TYR A 221 -12.37 0.37 -22.32
N PHE A 222 -13.17 0.74 -21.32
CA PHE A 222 -13.39 -0.06 -20.12
C PHE A 222 -14.56 -1.05 -20.24
N ALA A 223 -15.35 -0.99 -21.32
CA ALA A 223 -16.59 -1.75 -21.47
C ALA A 223 -16.38 -3.28 -21.52
N ASP A 224 -15.24 -3.72 -22.07
CA ASP A 224 -14.95 -5.15 -22.27
C ASP A 224 -14.38 -5.85 -21.02
N PHE A 225 -13.98 -5.09 -19.99
CA PHE A 225 -13.38 -5.68 -18.82
C PHE A 225 -14.43 -6.23 -17.84
N GLY A 226 -14.47 -7.56 -17.69
CA GLY A 226 -15.31 -8.25 -16.71
C GLY A 226 -14.72 -8.29 -15.30
N ALA A 227 -13.39 -8.08 -15.19
CA ALA A 227 -12.66 -8.08 -13.93
C ALA A 227 -11.63 -6.95 -13.85
N ILE A 228 -11.48 -6.35 -12.65
CA ILE A 228 -10.42 -5.40 -12.33
C ILE A 228 -9.71 -5.77 -11.04
N ILE A 229 -8.37 -5.66 -11.07
CA ILE A 229 -7.51 -5.71 -9.89
C ILE A 229 -6.79 -4.38 -9.73
N GLY A 230 -6.86 -3.80 -8.53
CA GLY A 230 -6.01 -2.69 -8.11
C GLY A 230 -4.95 -3.18 -7.13
N ASP A 231 -3.68 -3.29 -7.55
CA ASP A 231 -2.60 -3.61 -6.63
C ASP A 231 -2.05 -2.34 -5.99
N GLU A 232 -1.66 -2.42 -4.70
CA GLU A 232 -1.31 -1.28 -3.85
C GLU A 232 -2.38 -0.17 -3.91
N ALA A 233 -3.64 -0.57 -3.76
CA ALA A 233 -4.83 0.28 -3.96
C ALA A 233 -4.79 1.60 -3.15
N HIS A 234 -4.10 1.63 -2.00
CA HIS A 234 -3.93 2.82 -1.17
C HIS A 234 -3.05 3.92 -1.80
N LEU A 235 -2.21 3.58 -2.80
CA LEU A 235 -1.34 4.55 -3.50
C LEU A 235 -2.05 5.29 -4.62
N PHE A 236 -3.22 4.84 -5.04
CA PHE A 236 -3.97 5.54 -6.06
C PHE A 236 -4.51 6.86 -5.49
N LYS A 237 -4.29 7.95 -6.21
CA LYS A 237 -4.98 9.19 -5.90
C LYS A 237 -6.49 8.96 -6.05
N ALA A 238 -7.27 9.32 -5.04
CA ALA A 238 -8.70 9.07 -5.00
C ALA A 238 -9.42 9.47 -6.31
N LYS A 239 -9.08 10.63 -6.88
CA LYS A 239 -9.65 11.11 -8.15
C LYS A 239 -9.33 10.22 -9.35
N SER A 240 -8.12 9.68 -9.46
CA SER A 240 -7.72 8.84 -10.62
C SER A 240 -8.29 7.45 -10.51
N LEU A 241 -8.30 6.86 -9.30
CA LEU A 241 -8.94 5.58 -9.05
C LEU A 241 -10.44 5.64 -9.31
N THR A 242 -11.13 6.61 -8.72
CA THR A 242 -12.57 6.77 -8.94
C THR A 242 -12.90 7.04 -10.41
N SER A 243 -12.04 7.78 -11.15
CA SER A 243 -12.21 7.98 -12.58
C SER A 243 -12.16 6.68 -13.39
N ILE A 244 -11.28 5.75 -13.05
CA ILE A 244 -11.23 4.43 -13.69
C ILE A 244 -12.43 3.60 -13.26
N MET A 245 -12.63 3.46 -11.95
CA MET A 245 -13.64 2.57 -11.37
C MET A 245 -15.07 2.98 -11.77
N ASN A 246 -15.31 4.29 -11.93
CA ASN A 246 -16.63 4.81 -12.35
C ASN A 246 -16.94 4.60 -13.84
N LYS A 247 -15.98 4.17 -14.65
CA LYS A 247 -16.18 3.83 -16.07
C LYS A 247 -16.46 2.34 -16.29
N LEU A 248 -16.24 1.51 -15.29
CA LEU A 248 -16.36 0.05 -15.33
C LEU A 248 -17.79 -0.40 -14.95
N TYR A 249 -18.82 0.02 -15.70
CA TYR A 249 -20.22 -0.22 -15.35
C TYR A 249 -20.66 -1.68 -15.37
N ASP A 250 -20.00 -2.49 -16.21
CA ASP A 250 -20.35 -3.89 -16.42
C ASP A 250 -19.31 -4.86 -15.79
N CYS A 251 -18.28 -4.31 -15.12
CA CYS A 251 -17.22 -5.07 -14.48
C CYS A 251 -17.68 -5.65 -13.15
N LYS A 252 -18.03 -6.95 -13.15
CA LYS A 252 -18.58 -7.65 -11.97
C LYS A 252 -17.53 -7.93 -10.89
N TYR A 253 -16.31 -8.28 -11.29
CA TYR A 253 -15.25 -8.65 -10.35
C TYR A 253 -14.34 -7.46 -10.09
N ARG A 254 -14.31 -6.99 -8.84
CA ARG A 254 -13.55 -5.81 -8.41
C ARG A 254 -12.75 -6.13 -7.16
N VAL A 255 -11.45 -6.35 -7.33
CA VAL A 255 -10.58 -6.76 -6.22
C VAL A 255 -9.45 -5.76 -6.04
N GLY A 256 -9.38 -5.16 -4.85
CA GLY A 256 -8.27 -4.32 -4.44
C GLY A 256 -7.30 -5.11 -3.56
N PHE A 257 -6.01 -4.97 -3.79
CA PHE A 257 -4.96 -5.45 -2.90
C PHE A 257 -4.24 -4.27 -2.27
N THR A 258 -3.97 -4.35 -0.99
CA THR A 258 -3.16 -3.36 -0.28
C THR A 258 -2.44 -4.01 0.90
N GLY A 259 -1.18 -3.60 1.13
CA GLY A 259 -0.45 -4.04 2.32
C GLY A 259 -0.87 -3.30 3.58
N THR A 260 -1.36 -2.07 3.42
CA THR A 260 -1.68 -1.14 4.51
C THR A 260 -2.82 -0.22 4.13
N LEU A 261 -3.55 0.26 5.14
CA LEU A 261 -4.47 1.40 5.03
C LEU A 261 -3.87 2.55 5.83
N ASP A 262 -4.05 3.79 5.38
CA ASP A 262 -3.46 4.98 6.00
C ASP A 262 -4.11 5.37 7.35
N GLY A 263 -5.12 4.61 7.78
CA GLY A 263 -5.84 4.83 9.03
C GLY A 263 -6.92 5.91 8.96
N THR A 264 -7.11 6.60 7.82
CA THR A 264 -8.20 7.54 7.65
C THR A 264 -9.47 6.83 7.19
N GLU A 265 -10.59 7.11 7.87
CA GLU A 265 -11.90 6.54 7.52
C GLU A 265 -12.32 6.93 6.11
N THR A 266 -12.02 8.15 5.69
CA THR A 266 -12.35 8.69 4.37
C THR A 266 -11.72 7.87 3.24
N ASN A 267 -10.41 7.62 3.30
CA ASN A 267 -9.72 6.84 2.27
C ASN A 267 -10.17 5.39 2.28
N ARG A 268 -10.39 4.82 3.46
CA ARG A 268 -10.91 3.47 3.61
C ARG A 268 -12.27 3.33 2.93
N LEU A 269 -13.23 4.21 3.21
CA LEU A 269 -14.59 4.12 2.65
C LEU A 269 -14.63 4.38 1.13
N VAL A 270 -13.74 5.25 0.61
CA VAL A 270 -13.60 5.39 -0.86
C VAL A 270 -13.14 4.07 -1.50
N LEU A 271 -12.13 3.41 -0.93
CA LEU A 271 -11.63 2.13 -1.42
C LEU A 271 -12.68 1.03 -1.29
N GLU A 272 -13.34 0.93 -0.13
CA GLU A 272 -14.42 -0.04 0.09
C GLU A 272 -15.61 0.21 -0.83
N GLY A 273 -15.91 1.47 -1.11
CA GLY A 273 -16.98 1.84 -2.04
C GLY A 273 -16.77 1.26 -3.44
N VAL A 274 -15.56 1.34 -3.96
CA VAL A 274 -15.25 0.90 -5.32
C VAL A 274 -14.83 -0.56 -5.43
N PHE A 275 -14.22 -1.16 -4.39
CA PHE A 275 -13.77 -2.56 -4.39
C PHE A 275 -14.65 -3.49 -3.54
N GLY A 276 -15.28 -3.00 -2.49
CA GLY A 276 -16.00 -3.78 -1.49
C GLY A 276 -15.28 -3.78 -0.13
N THR A 277 -15.90 -4.40 0.87
CA THR A 277 -15.42 -4.39 2.25
C THR A 277 -14.03 -4.99 2.41
N VAL A 278 -13.28 -4.46 3.39
CA VAL A 278 -11.94 -4.97 3.74
C VAL A 278 -12.02 -6.38 4.29
N ASN A 279 -11.16 -7.25 3.76
CA ASN A 279 -10.85 -8.56 4.33
C ASN A 279 -9.36 -8.65 4.65
N LYS A 280 -9.01 -8.93 5.90
CA LYS A 280 -7.62 -9.18 6.31
C LYS A 280 -7.23 -10.60 5.93
N VAL A 281 -6.33 -10.73 4.96
CA VAL A 281 -5.86 -12.04 4.46
C VAL A 281 -4.98 -12.72 5.51
N THR A 282 -4.00 -11.98 6.06
CA THR A 282 -3.10 -12.42 7.13
C THR A 282 -2.48 -11.22 7.83
N LYS A 283 -1.73 -11.46 8.90
CA LYS A 283 -0.95 -10.45 9.62
C LYS A 283 0.55 -10.69 9.44
N THR A 284 1.35 -9.63 9.54
CA THR A 284 2.82 -9.71 9.50
C THR A 284 3.36 -10.61 10.60
N GLU A 285 2.84 -10.48 11.81
CA GLU A 285 3.16 -11.34 12.97
C GLU A 285 2.98 -12.84 12.65
N THR A 286 1.84 -13.20 12.06
CA THR A 286 1.55 -14.59 11.65
C THR A 286 2.57 -15.09 10.65
N LEU A 287 2.95 -14.28 9.66
CA LEU A 287 3.95 -14.63 8.66
C LEU A 287 5.34 -14.85 9.27
N ILE A 288 5.71 -14.06 10.29
CA ILE A 288 6.97 -14.24 11.02
C ILE A 288 6.93 -15.51 11.86
N ARG A 289 5.86 -15.73 12.64
CA ARG A 289 5.68 -16.92 13.47
C ARG A 289 5.73 -18.21 12.66
N ASP A 290 5.10 -18.21 11.49
CA ASP A 290 5.03 -19.38 10.61
C ASP A 290 6.28 -19.54 9.72
N GLY A 291 7.32 -18.73 9.93
CA GLY A 291 8.62 -18.81 9.22
C GLY A 291 8.58 -18.33 7.76
N HIS A 292 7.51 -17.64 7.35
CA HIS A 292 7.37 -17.08 6.01
C HIS A 292 8.08 -15.74 5.85
N LEU A 293 8.38 -15.09 6.95
CA LEU A 293 9.20 -13.89 7.05
C LEU A 293 10.31 -14.10 8.10
N SER A 294 11.39 -13.35 7.98
CA SER A 294 12.51 -13.40 8.93
C SER A 294 12.06 -12.91 10.31
N LYS A 295 12.68 -13.42 11.37
CA LYS A 295 12.55 -12.83 12.71
C LYS A 295 12.92 -11.36 12.66
N PHE A 296 12.20 -10.52 13.39
CA PHE A 296 12.34 -9.08 13.32
C PHE A 296 12.49 -8.45 14.70
N GLN A 297 13.39 -7.50 14.81
CA GLN A 297 13.62 -6.71 16.01
C GLN A 297 13.77 -5.24 15.63
N ILE A 298 13.22 -4.35 16.43
CA ILE A 298 13.36 -2.90 16.27
C ILE A 298 14.18 -2.35 17.42
N LYS A 299 15.25 -1.61 17.10
CA LYS A 299 16.05 -0.82 18.05
C LYS A 299 15.76 0.65 17.81
N VAL A 300 15.03 1.27 18.71
CA VAL A 300 14.71 2.69 18.67
C VAL A 300 15.84 3.45 19.36
N LEU A 301 16.66 4.14 18.55
CA LEU A 301 17.81 4.90 19.04
C LEU A 301 17.39 6.35 19.24
N ILE A 302 17.23 6.77 20.51
CA ILE A 302 16.82 8.12 20.86
C ILE A 302 18.07 8.98 21.06
N LEU A 303 18.38 9.81 20.08
CA LEU A 303 19.50 10.73 20.13
C LEU A 303 19.13 11.92 21.03
N LYS A 304 19.80 12.02 22.17
CA LYS A 304 19.59 13.10 23.16
C LYS A 304 20.43 14.32 22.77
N HIS A 305 19.79 15.31 22.19
CA HIS A 305 20.39 16.60 21.88
C HIS A 305 20.28 17.60 23.04
N LYS A 306 21.04 18.68 22.99
CA LYS A 306 20.72 19.83 23.83
C LYS A 306 19.36 20.40 23.43
N ARG A 307 18.63 20.90 24.43
CA ARG A 307 17.31 21.51 24.26
C ARG A 307 17.36 22.64 23.23
N LYS A 308 16.65 22.50 22.12
CA LYS A 308 16.53 23.52 21.09
C LYS A 308 15.09 23.61 20.60
N PRO A 309 14.39 24.69 20.89
CA PRO A 309 13.03 24.89 20.36
C PRO A 309 13.11 25.28 18.87
N PHE A 310 12.15 24.80 18.08
CA PHE A 310 11.94 25.20 16.70
C PHE A 310 10.50 25.67 16.53
N ASP A 311 10.29 26.69 15.71
CA ASP A 311 8.95 27.22 15.45
C ASP A 311 8.21 26.37 14.40
N THR A 312 8.95 25.73 13.49
CA THR A 312 8.40 24.91 12.43
C THR A 312 9.07 23.56 12.35
N TYR A 313 8.33 22.57 11.82
CA TYR A 313 8.88 21.25 11.47
C TYR A 313 10.03 21.34 10.47
N GLN A 314 9.96 22.29 9.52
CA GLN A 314 11.00 22.44 8.50
C GLN A 314 12.32 22.90 9.11
N GLU A 315 12.31 23.86 10.00
CA GLU A 315 13.50 24.33 10.71
C GLU A 315 14.16 23.21 11.55
N GLU A 316 13.32 22.41 12.24
CA GLU A 316 13.83 21.24 12.97
C GLU A 316 14.48 20.22 12.04
N MET A 317 13.85 19.93 10.89
CA MET A 317 14.42 19.02 9.91
C MET A 317 15.71 19.55 9.28
N ASP A 318 15.77 20.85 8.96
CA ASP A 318 16.96 21.48 8.41
C ASP A 318 18.14 21.38 9.38
N TYR A 319 17.90 21.63 10.64
CA TYR A 319 18.91 21.42 11.70
C TYR A 319 19.39 19.97 11.79
N LEU A 320 18.47 19.00 11.77
CA LEU A 320 18.80 17.59 11.94
C LEU A 320 19.60 17.00 10.77
N VAL A 321 19.26 17.36 9.53
CA VAL A 321 19.95 16.82 8.35
C VAL A 321 21.36 17.38 8.21
N GLU A 322 21.62 18.59 8.72
CA GLU A 322 22.91 19.26 8.69
C GLU A 322 23.76 18.99 9.97
N HIS A 323 23.17 18.36 11.00
CA HIS A 323 23.86 18.15 12.27
C HIS A 323 25.02 17.14 12.14
N GLU A 324 26.25 17.65 12.17
CA GLU A 324 27.46 16.88 11.89
C GLU A 324 27.62 15.64 12.79
N ASN A 325 27.50 15.81 14.11
CA ASN A 325 27.68 14.69 15.05
C ASN A 325 26.56 13.64 14.97
N ARG A 326 25.35 14.05 14.58
CA ARG A 326 24.26 13.13 14.23
C ARG A 326 24.62 12.29 13.00
N ASN A 327 25.10 12.92 11.95
CA ASN A 327 25.49 12.24 10.72
C ASN A 327 26.73 11.35 10.93
N LYS A 328 27.68 11.78 11.75
CA LYS A 328 28.81 10.93 12.21
C LYS A 328 28.36 9.72 13.01
N PHE A 329 27.35 9.87 13.88
CA PHE A 329 26.75 8.76 14.60
C PHE A 329 26.12 7.75 13.64
N ILE A 330 25.28 8.22 12.70
CA ILE A 330 24.65 7.36 11.69
C ILE A 330 25.70 6.62 10.85
N ARG A 331 26.72 7.33 10.38
CA ARG A 331 27.85 6.72 9.68
C ARG A 331 28.51 5.61 10.51
N ASN A 332 28.84 5.89 11.76
CA ASN A 332 29.50 4.92 12.63
C ASN A 332 28.62 3.69 12.84
N LEU A 333 27.36 3.89 13.19
CA LEU A 333 26.39 2.80 13.32
C LEU A 333 26.36 1.93 12.04
N VAL A 334 26.18 2.54 10.87
CA VAL A 334 26.06 1.82 9.60
C VAL A 334 27.36 1.04 9.27
N CYS A 335 28.52 1.64 9.50
CA CYS A 335 29.80 0.98 9.25
C CYS A 335 30.09 -0.19 10.19
N ASP A 336 29.58 -0.13 11.43
CA ASP A 336 29.77 -1.19 12.44
C ASP A 336 28.79 -2.35 12.29
N LEU A 337 27.69 -2.18 11.51
CA LEU A 337 26.73 -3.24 11.23
C LEU A 337 27.29 -4.22 10.21
N SER A 338 27.21 -5.51 10.51
CA SER A 338 27.49 -6.58 9.56
C SER A 338 26.26 -6.95 8.74
N GLY A 339 26.46 -7.44 7.52
CA GLY A 339 25.40 -7.81 6.60
C GLY A 339 24.88 -6.65 5.76
N ASN A 340 24.10 -6.98 4.73
CA ASN A 340 23.54 -5.97 3.83
C ASN A 340 22.67 -4.98 4.61
N THR A 341 23.04 -3.71 4.56
CA THR A 341 22.45 -2.62 5.34
C THR A 341 21.82 -1.59 4.41
N LEU A 342 20.54 -1.27 4.64
CA LEU A 342 19.82 -0.23 3.95
C LEU A 342 19.69 1.01 4.85
N VAL A 343 20.08 2.17 4.32
CA VAL A 343 19.96 3.46 5.01
C VAL A 343 18.94 4.32 4.29
N LEU A 344 17.86 4.71 4.95
CA LEU A 344 16.76 5.45 4.33
C LEU A 344 16.75 6.93 4.72
N PHE A 345 16.69 7.80 3.71
CA PHE A 345 16.67 9.24 3.86
C PHE A 345 15.54 9.93 3.06
N ASN A 346 15.23 11.19 3.40
CA ASN A 346 14.22 12.01 2.72
C ASN A 346 14.79 13.00 1.71
N TYR A 347 15.87 13.71 2.04
CA TYR A 347 16.44 14.80 1.24
C TYR A 347 17.70 14.34 0.51
N VAL A 348 17.66 14.31 -0.83
CA VAL A 348 18.77 13.79 -1.66
C VAL A 348 20.03 14.63 -1.46
N GLU A 349 19.98 15.90 -1.86
CA GLU A 349 21.15 16.79 -1.88
C GLU A 349 21.66 17.14 -0.47
N ARG A 350 20.74 17.39 0.47
CA ARG A 350 21.09 17.92 1.79
C ARG A 350 21.43 16.85 2.83
N HIS A 351 21.02 15.60 2.60
CA HIS A 351 21.23 14.53 3.58
C HIS A 351 21.77 13.25 2.94
N GLY A 352 21.13 12.76 1.89
CA GLY A 352 21.46 11.46 1.28
C GLY A 352 22.85 11.43 0.68
N MET A 353 23.19 12.41 -0.15
CA MET A 353 24.53 12.51 -0.76
C MET A 353 25.64 12.76 0.27
N PRO A 354 25.53 13.71 1.23
CA PRO A 354 26.54 13.86 2.28
C PRO A 354 26.72 12.63 3.14
N LEU A 355 25.62 11.95 3.48
CA LEU A 355 25.68 10.72 4.27
C LEU A 355 26.33 9.57 3.51
N PHE A 356 26.05 9.44 2.21
CA PHE A 356 26.71 8.47 1.33
C PHE A 356 28.22 8.71 1.30
N GLU A 357 28.68 9.94 1.09
CA GLU A 357 30.09 10.31 1.08
C GLU A 357 30.79 10.01 2.40
N LEU A 358 30.15 10.35 3.52
CA LEU A 358 30.67 10.04 4.87
C LEU A 358 30.80 8.54 5.11
N ILE A 359 29.87 7.72 4.67
CA ILE A 359 29.92 6.27 4.81
C ILE A 359 30.98 5.69 3.88
N ASN A 360 30.94 6.06 2.60
CA ASN A 360 31.84 5.55 1.56
C ASN A 360 33.30 5.83 1.90
N SER A 361 33.62 7.04 2.35
CA SER A 361 34.95 7.43 2.76
C SER A 361 35.48 6.64 3.98
N LYS A 362 34.60 6.23 4.90
CA LYS A 362 34.97 5.47 6.08
C LYS A 362 35.22 3.99 5.79
N VAL A 363 34.41 3.37 4.95
CA VAL A 363 34.55 1.93 4.64
C VAL A 363 35.59 1.67 3.55
N GLY A 364 35.89 2.65 2.70
CA GLY A 364 36.85 2.51 1.58
C GLY A 364 36.50 1.33 0.69
N ASP A 365 37.49 0.56 0.27
CA ASP A 365 37.31 -0.59 -0.63
C ASP A 365 36.83 -1.87 0.11
N ASN A 366 36.71 -1.82 1.44
CA ASN A 366 36.31 -3.01 2.22
C ASN A 366 34.87 -3.43 2.04
N ARG A 367 33.96 -2.48 1.75
CA ARG A 367 32.52 -2.72 1.53
C ARG A 367 32.01 -1.91 0.38
N LYS A 368 31.12 -2.49 -0.42
CA LYS A 368 30.43 -1.75 -1.50
C LYS A 368 29.34 -0.85 -0.93
N VAL A 369 29.35 0.43 -1.31
CA VAL A 369 28.34 1.41 -0.94
C VAL A 369 27.65 1.93 -2.20
N PHE A 370 26.32 1.92 -2.20
CA PHE A 370 25.50 2.37 -3.32
C PHE A 370 24.61 3.52 -2.89
N LEU A 371 24.52 4.56 -3.73
CA LEU A 371 23.52 5.63 -3.57
C LEU A 371 22.37 5.38 -4.55
N VAL A 372 21.13 5.44 -4.04
CA VAL A 372 19.93 5.14 -4.83
C VAL A 372 18.83 6.17 -4.58
N HIS A 373 18.48 6.94 -5.60
CA HIS A 373 17.39 7.93 -5.57
C HIS A 373 16.74 8.10 -6.94
N GLY A 374 15.69 8.90 -7.03
CA GLY A 374 14.90 9.06 -8.26
C GLY A 374 15.67 9.63 -9.46
N GLY A 375 16.79 10.35 -9.22
CA GLY A 375 17.67 10.89 -10.27
C GLY A 375 18.72 9.90 -10.80
N ILE A 376 18.81 8.69 -10.24
CA ILE A 376 19.70 7.61 -10.75
C ILE A 376 18.96 6.81 -11.81
N ASP A 377 19.65 6.45 -12.89
CA ASP A 377 19.08 5.67 -13.99
C ASP A 377 18.56 4.29 -13.52
N THR A 378 17.57 3.79 -14.23
CA THR A 378 16.92 2.52 -13.85
C THR A 378 17.90 1.33 -13.92
N GLU A 379 18.83 1.34 -14.88
CA GLU A 379 19.85 0.31 -15.08
C GLU A 379 20.83 0.28 -13.89
N ASP A 380 21.32 1.42 -13.45
CA ASP A 380 22.22 1.53 -12.29
C ASP A 380 21.56 1.11 -10.99
N ARG A 381 20.27 1.44 -10.81
CA ARG A 381 19.47 0.98 -9.67
C ARG A 381 19.30 -0.54 -9.66
N GLU A 382 19.08 -1.12 -10.83
CA GLU A 382 18.97 -2.57 -10.98
C GLU A 382 20.29 -3.28 -10.77
N LEU A 383 21.40 -2.70 -11.21
CA LEU A 383 22.75 -3.20 -10.94
C LEU A 383 23.05 -3.20 -9.44
N ALA A 384 22.78 -2.09 -8.75
CA ALA A 384 22.93 -2.01 -7.29
C ALA A 384 22.10 -3.08 -6.57
N ARG A 385 20.85 -3.32 -7.02
CA ARG A 385 19.99 -4.37 -6.51
C ARG A 385 20.61 -5.76 -6.69
N GLN A 386 21.07 -6.10 -7.91
CA GLN A 386 21.66 -7.39 -8.23
C GLN A 386 22.94 -7.68 -7.41
N ILE A 387 23.78 -6.66 -7.24
CA ILE A 387 24.98 -6.80 -6.42
C ILE A 387 24.60 -7.03 -4.95
N ALA A 388 23.63 -6.28 -4.41
CA ALA A 388 23.18 -6.47 -3.03
C ALA A 388 22.51 -7.83 -2.79
N GLU A 389 21.84 -8.42 -3.80
CA GLU A 389 21.29 -9.78 -3.68
C GLU A 389 22.38 -10.86 -3.63
N THR A 390 23.49 -10.64 -4.32
CA THR A 390 24.58 -11.63 -4.44
C THR A 390 25.67 -11.43 -3.39
N THR A 391 25.77 -10.25 -2.77
CA THR A 391 26.73 -9.95 -1.71
C THR A 391 26.11 -10.12 -0.33
N THR A 392 26.95 -10.33 0.67
CA THR A 392 26.53 -10.53 2.08
C THR A 392 26.78 -9.33 2.96
N ASP A 393 27.53 -8.31 2.49
CA ASP A 393 27.96 -7.17 3.30
C ASP A 393 28.07 -5.87 2.46
N SER A 394 26.98 -5.42 1.90
CA SER A 394 26.88 -4.15 1.17
C SER A 394 26.05 -3.10 1.91
N ILE A 395 26.28 -1.84 1.63
CA ILE A 395 25.53 -0.71 2.17
C ILE A 395 24.78 0.00 1.03
N ILE A 396 23.49 0.23 1.21
CA ILE A 396 22.64 0.92 0.25
C ILE A 396 22.06 2.15 0.93
N VAL A 397 22.44 3.34 0.47
CA VAL A 397 21.91 4.61 0.93
C VAL A 397 20.81 5.03 -0.05
N ALA A 398 19.54 4.97 0.36
CA ALA A 398 18.42 5.12 -0.56
C ALA A 398 17.38 6.14 -0.08
N SER A 399 16.73 6.84 -1.03
CA SER A 399 15.57 7.66 -0.69
C SER A 399 14.35 6.79 -0.39
N TYR A 400 13.53 7.18 0.61
CA TYR A 400 12.28 6.49 0.94
C TYR A 400 11.37 6.32 -0.28
N GLY A 401 11.28 7.34 -1.13
CA GLY A 401 10.42 7.31 -2.32
C GLY A 401 10.84 6.23 -3.31
N THR A 402 12.12 6.16 -3.64
CA THR A 402 12.65 5.19 -4.61
C THR A 402 12.61 3.77 -4.06
N PHE A 403 12.95 3.60 -2.78
CA PHE A 403 12.95 2.28 -2.16
C PHE A 403 11.53 1.72 -2.00
N SER A 404 10.55 2.54 -1.62
CA SER A 404 9.17 2.07 -1.41
C SER A 404 8.48 1.61 -2.68
N THR A 405 8.89 2.09 -3.85
CA THR A 405 8.17 1.87 -5.13
C THR A 405 8.88 0.96 -6.15
N GLY A 406 10.15 0.59 -5.95
CA GLY A 406 10.84 -0.06 -7.07
C GLY A 406 11.99 -1.03 -6.76
N ILE A 407 12.56 -1.03 -5.56
CA ILE A 407 13.72 -1.87 -5.26
C ILE A 407 13.32 -3.04 -4.36
N ASN A 408 13.51 -4.26 -4.85
CA ASN A 408 13.22 -5.48 -4.12
C ASN A 408 14.53 -6.25 -3.84
N ILE A 409 15.06 -6.11 -2.61
CA ILE A 409 16.24 -6.83 -2.16
C ILE A 409 15.82 -7.79 -1.03
N ARG A 410 15.95 -9.10 -1.26
CA ARG A 410 15.59 -10.12 -0.27
C ARG A 410 16.65 -10.27 0.82
N ASN A 411 17.91 -10.08 0.47
CA ASN A 411 19.07 -10.31 1.34
C ASN A 411 19.44 -9.06 2.18
N LEU A 412 18.44 -8.33 2.72
CA LEU A 412 18.67 -7.20 3.63
C LEU A 412 18.65 -7.68 5.09
N HIS A 413 19.72 -7.43 5.85
CA HIS A 413 19.85 -7.78 7.25
C HIS A 413 19.48 -6.62 8.17
N ASN A 414 19.87 -5.40 7.79
CA ASN A 414 19.63 -4.21 8.59
C ASN A 414 18.93 -3.12 7.77
N VAL A 415 18.08 -2.36 8.44
CA VAL A 415 17.54 -1.08 7.94
C VAL A 415 17.76 0.00 8.96
N VAL A 416 18.20 1.15 8.50
CA VAL A 416 18.42 2.35 9.31
C VAL A 416 17.50 3.45 8.82
N PHE A 417 16.57 3.91 9.64
CA PHE A 417 15.75 5.10 9.36
C PHE A 417 16.56 6.34 9.74
N ALA A 418 17.37 6.84 8.80
CA ALA A 418 18.24 8.00 9.02
C ALA A 418 17.46 9.33 9.05
N SER A 419 16.32 9.41 8.39
CA SER A 419 15.41 10.56 8.44
C SER A 419 14.09 10.21 9.12
N PRO A 420 13.57 11.09 10.02
CA PRO A 420 12.28 10.86 10.65
C PRO A 420 11.14 10.81 9.63
N SER A 421 10.24 9.86 9.76
CA SER A 421 9.03 9.75 8.94
C SER A 421 7.82 9.36 9.80
N LYS A 422 6.69 10.05 9.65
CA LYS A 422 5.41 9.69 10.26
C LYS A 422 4.53 8.82 9.38
N SER A 423 4.92 8.60 8.12
CA SER A 423 4.09 7.88 7.17
C SER A 423 4.01 6.40 7.49
N LYS A 424 2.85 5.94 8.02
CA LYS A 424 2.56 4.53 8.30
C LYS A 424 2.85 3.64 7.08
N ILE A 425 2.41 4.07 5.91
CA ILE A 425 2.58 3.31 4.66
C ILE A 425 4.07 3.11 4.33
N ARG A 426 4.86 4.21 4.31
CA ARG A 426 6.30 4.13 3.98
C ARG A 426 7.06 3.26 4.97
N ASN A 427 6.78 3.41 6.26
CA ASN A 427 7.45 2.65 7.30
C ASN A 427 7.15 1.16 7.17
N LEU A 428 5.87 0.76 7.04
CA LEU A 428 5.49 -0.64 6.90
C LEU A 428 5.95 -1.26 5.58
N GLN A 429 5.97 -0.52 4.48
CA GLN A 429 6.52 -1.02 3.21
C GLN A 429 8.02 -1.24 3.29
N SER A 430 8.76 -0.33 3.94
CA SER A 430 10.20 -0.48 4.15
C SER A 430 10.51 -1.68 5.05
N ILE A 431 9.81 -1.81 6.16
CA ILE A 431 9.92 -2.96 7.08
C ILE A 431 9.59 -4.27 6.35
N GLY A 432 8.45 -4.32 5.65
CA GLY A 432 8.00 -5.52 4.96
C GLY A 432 8.97 -6.06 3.90
N ARG A 433 9.76 -5.19 3.27
CA ARG A 433 10.79 -5.61 2.31
C ARG A 433 11.99 -6.26 3.00
N VAL A 434 12.36 -5.74 4.16
CA VAL A 434 13.46 -6.27 4.98
C VAL A 434 13.09 -7.60 5.63
N LEU A 435 11.83 -7.82 5.91
CA LEU A 435 11.34 -9.07 6.52
C LEU A 435 11.41 -10.28 5.59
N ARG A 436 11.59 -10.12 4.28
CA ARG A 436 11.67 -11.23 3.35
C ARG A 436 12.80 -12.19 3.74
N THR A 437 12.51 -13.49 3.62
CA THR A 437 13.51 -14.54 3.87
C THR A 437 14.54 -14.57 2.74
N GLY A 438 15.80 -14.81 3.07
CA GLY A 438 16.91 -15.01 2.16
C GLY A 438 17.69 -16.25 2.54
N ALA A 439 18.51 -16.80 1.63
CA ALA A 439 19.24 -18.05 1.84
C ALA A 439 20.13 -18.05 3.12
N ASN A 440 20.68 -16.89 3.47
CA ASN A 440 21.61 -16.74 4.61
C ASN A 440 21.07 -15.77 5.68
N LYS A 441 19.75 -15.60 5.76
CA LYS A 441 19.14 -14.61 6.62
C LYS A 441 18.11 -15.21 7.55
N THR A 442 18.41 -15.24 8.83
CA THR A 442 17.53 -15.72 9.90
C THR A 442 16.84 -14.59 10.66
N LYS A 443 17.43 -13.39 10.65
CA LYS A 443 16.94 -12.22 11.41
C LYS A 443 17.11 -10.94 10.59
N ALA A 444 16.19 -10.00 10.78
CA ALA A 444 16.26 -8.64 10.30
C ALA A 444 16.16 -7.65 11.46
N THR A 445 16.92 -6.56 11.40
CA THR A 445 16.90 -5.52 12.45
C THR A 445 16.60 -4.16 11.83
N LEU A 446 15.66 -3.43 12.41
CA LEU A 446 15.41 -2.02 12.13
C LEU A 446 16.08 -1.17 13.21
N TYR A 447 16.92 -0.25 12.81
CA TYR A 447 17.44 0.83 13.63
C TYR A 447 16.65 2.09 13.34
N ASP A 448 15.71 2.42 14.22
CA ASP A 448 14.83 3.58 14.10
C ASP A 448 15.45 4.77 14.85
N ILE A 449 16.02 5.71 14.13
CA ILE A 449 16.65 6.89 14.72
C ILE A 449 15.60 7.95 14.98
N ALA A 450 15.53 8.39 16.23
CA ALA A 450 14.69 9.48 16.69
C ALA A 450 15.56 10.52 17.41
N ASP A 451 15.14 11.78 17.32
CA ASP A 451 15.89 12.91 17.86
C ASP A 451 15.06 13.58 18.97
N ASP A 452 15.59 13.60 20.19
CA ASP A 452 14.96 14.22 21.35
C ASP A 452 15.64 15.56 21.69
N MET A 453 14.91 16.64 21.39
CA MET A 453 15.24 18.02 21.70
C MET A 453 14.17 18.64 22.61
N SER A 454 13.42 17.81 23.34
CA SER A 454 12.28 18.20 24.15
C SER A 454 12.62 19.27 25.18
N LYS A 455 11.66 20.19 25.41
CA LYS A 455 11.74 21.20 26.47
C LYS A 455 10.56 21.06 27.44
N GLY A 456 10.82 20.59 28.65
CA GLY A 456 9.77 20.31 29.62
C GLY A 456 8.85 19.19 29.14
N ASN A 457 7.54 19.42 29.16
CA ASN A 457 6.54 18.43 28.73
C ASN A 457 6.19 18.52 27.24
N LYS A 458 6.90 19.33 26.44
CA LYS A 458 6.62 19.53 25.03
C LYS A 458 7.65 18.79 24.19
N ASN A 459 7.22 17.73 23.51
CA ASN A 459 8.03 17.02 22.51
C ASN A 459 8.32 17.93 21.31
N ASN A 460 9.48 17.75 20.70
CA ASN A 460 9.78 18.32 19.40
C ASN A 460 9.03 17.57 18.28
N TYR A 461 9.01 18.14 17.07
CA TYR A 461 8.20 17.63 15.95
C TYR A 461 8.58 16.19 15.55
N THR A 462 9.88 15.92 15.43
CA THR A 462 10.36 14.58 14.98
C THR A 462 10.21 13.52 16.05
N LEU A 463 10.24 13.88 17.33
CA LEU A 463 9.92 12.98 18.43
C LEU A 463 8.42 12.59 18.41
N ASN A 464 7.52 13.51 18.05
CA ASN A 464 6.13 13.16 17.82
C ASN A 464 5.95 12.18 16.65
N HIS A 465 6.81 12.24 15.63
CA HIS A 465 6.82 11.24 14.56
C HIS A 465 7.23 9.85 15.07
N LEU A 466 8.11 9.76 16.07
CA LEU A 466 8.42 8.49 16.73
C LEU A 466 7.18 7.93 17.43
N VAL A 467 6.43 8.75 18.14
CA VAL A 467 5.19 8.30 18.80
C VAL A 467 4.24 7.65 17.80
N GLU A 468 4.09 8.22 16.61
CA GLU A 468 3.27 7.62 15.55
C GLU A 468 3.86 6.30 15.03
N ARG A 469 5.18 6.17 14.91
CA ARG A 469 5.83 4.90 14.53
C ARG A 469 5.65 3.81 15.59
N VAL A 470 5.77 4.16 16.86
CA VAL A 470 5.56 3.21 17.98
C VAL A 470 4.12 2.68 18.00
N LYS A 471 3.12 3.50 17.67
CA LYS A 471 1.74 3.01 17.48
C LYS A 471 1.68 1.91 16.43
N ILE A 472 2.37 2.10 15.30
CA ILE A 472 2.45 1.10 14.22
C ILE A 472 3.13 -0.18 14.71
N TYR A 473 4.21 -0.07 15.49
CA TYR A 473 4.93 -1.23 16.02
C TYR A 473 4.03 -2.05 16.95
N ASN A 474 3.24 -1.38 17.79
CA ASN A 474 2.25 -2.03 18.65
C ASN A 474 1.09 -2.66 17.85
N GLU A 475 0.57 -2.00 16.82
CA GLU A 475 -0.49 -2.53 15.96
C GLU A 475 -0.08 -3.80 15.19
N GLU A 476 1.20 -3.88 14.81
CA GLU A 476 1.78 -5.03 14.09
C GLU A 476 2.41 -6.07 15.03
N ASN A 477 2.37 -5.85 16.35
CA ASN A 477 3.01 -6.68 17.39
C ASN A 477 4.50 -6.92 17.14
N PHE A 478 5.24 -5.89 16.74
CA PHE A 478 6.68 -5.97 16.59
C PHE A 478 7.38 -5.80 17.93
N ASP A 479 8.42 -6.62 18.19
CA ASP A 479 9.30 -6.44 19.32
C ASP A 479 10.21 -5.23 19.13
N TYR A 480 10.22 -4.30 20.07
CA TYR A 480 11.09 -3.13 20.04
C TYR A 480 11.68 -2.79 21.41
N GLU A 481 12.85 -2.17 21.39
CA GLU A 481 13.54 -1.65 22.56
C GLU A 481 13.97 -0.20 22.35
N PHE A 482 13.94 0.60 23.41
CA PHE A 482 14.45 1.97 23.41
C PHE A 482 15.88 2.03 23.91
N ILE A 483 16.75 2.77 23.21
CA ILE A 483 18.15 2.97 23.56
C ILE A 483 18.43 4.47 23.48
N ASP A 484 18.73 5.08 24.61
CA ASP A 484 19.11 6.50 24.69
C ASP A 484 20.58 6.66 24.31
N VAL A 485 20.86 7.59 23.40
CA VAL A 485 22.20 7.87 22.88
C VAL A 485 22.49 9.36 23.06
N PRO A 486 23.45 9.75 23.93
CA PRO A 486 23.83 11.15 24.06
C PRO A 486 24.58 11.64 22.82
N ILE A 487 24.11 12.73 22.20
CA ILE A 487 24.80 13.40 21.10
C ILE A 487 25.57 14.60 21.65
N ARG A 488 26.90 14.59 21.44
CA ARG A 488 27.71 15.75 21.73
C ARG A 488 27.48 16.82 20.65
N GLU A 489 27.31 18.07 21.04
CA GLU A 489 27.32 19.15 20.07
C GLU A 489 28.74 19.35 19.55
N SER A 490 28.88 19.71 18.28
CA SER A 490 30.13 20.24 17.75
C SER A 490 30.45 21.50 18.56
N ASN A 491 31.61 21.53 19.21
CA ASN A 491 32.15 22.79 19.75
C ASN A 491 32.30 23.73 18.53
N GLY A 492 31.45 24.78 18.48
CA GLY A 492 31.56 25.83 17.49
C GLY A 492 32.84 26.62 17.64
#